data_815fd347699fdb3ca38927c828fae720
#
_entry.id   815fd347699fdb3ca38927c828fae720
#
_cell.length_a   1.000
_cell.length_b   1.000
_cell.length_c   1.000
_cell.angle_alpha   90.00
_cell.angle_beta   90.00
_cell.angle_gamma   90.00
#
_symmetry.space_group_name_H-M   'P 1'
#
loop_
_entity.id
_entity.type
_entity.pdbx_description
1 polymer ?
#
loop_
_entity_poly.entity_id
_entity_poly.type
_entity_poly.pdbx_seq_one_letter_code
_entity_poly.pdbx_strand_id
1 'polypeptide(L)'
;MPVYEFAQDRILPLSKTTFSQVQFQERRDLQRLLRENVGVIAPDTLVIAEEFGDWTDSRRRIDLLGVDADANLVVIELKRTEDGGHMELQALRYAAMVSTMTFDQAVDAYARYLTQIGKPDFDARAEL
;
A
#
# COMPACT_ATOMS: atom_id res chain seq x y z
N MET A 1 -5.28 -25.44 -1.78
CA MET A 1 -4.97 -25.99 -0.44
C MET A 1 -5.97 -25.42 0.56
N PRO A 2 -6.65 -26.27 1.38
CA PRO A 2 -7.55 -25.75 2.39
C PRO A 2 -6.79 -25.03 3.51
N VAL A 3 -7.39 -23.97 4.05
CA VAL A 3 -6.84 -23.17 5.14
C VAL A 3 -7.77 -23.29 6.34
N TYR A 4 -7.20 -23.40 7.52
CA TYR A 4 -7.94 -23.56 8.77
C TYR A 4 -7.49 -22.54 9.81
N GLU A 5 -8.44 -22.04 10.59
CA GLU A 5 -8.17 -21.25 11.79
C GLU A 5 -8.17 -22.15 13.00
N PHE A 6 -7.13 -22.07 13.84
CA PHE A 6 -7.03 -22.78 15.11
C PHE A 6 -7.44 -21.85 16.25
N ALA A 7 -8.54 -22.18 16.93
CA ALA A 7 -8.94 -21.58 18.19
C ALA A 7 -8.57 -22.50 19.35
N GLN A 8 -8.70 -22.05 20.59
CA GLN A 8 -8.32 -22.85 21.77
C GLN A 8 -9.13 -24.16 21.89
N ASP A 9 -10.37 -24.18 21.42
CA ASP A 9 -11.33 -25.26 21.58
C ASP A 9 -11.78 -25.94 20.28
N ARG A 10 -11.31 -25.43 19.11
CA ARG A 10 -11.82 -25.92 17.82
C ARG A 10 -10.89 -25.55 16.65
N ILE A 11 -11.06 -26.26 15.54
CA ILE A 11 -10.47 -25.97 14.24
C ILE A 11 -11.60 -25.59 13.30
N LEU A 12 -11.50 -24.41 12.68
CA LEU A 12 -12.50 -23.88 11.76
C LEU A 12 -11.94 -23.86 10.33
N PRO A 13 -12.60 -24.48 9.35
CA PRO A 13 -12.21 -24.33 7.96
C PRO A 13 -12.54 -22.92 7.46
N LEU A 14 -11.60 -22.28 6.78
CA LEU A 14 -11.83 -21.02 6.09
C LEU A 14 -12.33 -21.30 4.67
N SER A 15 -13.48 -20.73 4.33
CA SER A 15 -14.06 -20.89 2.99
C SER A 15 -13.31 -20.04 1.98
N LYS A 16 -12.94 -20.65 0.84
CA LYS A 16 -12.40 -19.92 -0.30
C LYS A 16 -13.48 -19.00 -0.88
N THR A 17 -13.11 -17.77 -1.16
CA THR A 17 -13.97 -16.78 -1.80
C THR A 17 -13.19 -15.95 -2.82
N THR A 18 -13.87 -15.04 -3.51
CA THR A 18 -13.25 -14.05 -4.40
C THR A 18 -13.67 -12.64 -3.98
N PHE A 19 -12.87 -11.65 -4.35
CA PHE A 19 -13.24 -10.24 -4.09
C PHE A 19 -14.58 -9.86 -4.70
N SER A 20 -14.91 -10.42 -5.87
CA SER A 20 -16.21 -10.21 -6.51
C SER A 20 -17.37 -10.79 -5.70
N GLN A 21 -17.20 -11.98 -5.11
CA GLN A 21 -18.23 -12.63 -4.28
C GLN A 21 -18.54 -11.85 -3.00
N VAL A 22 -17.53 -11.20 -2.40
CA VAL A 22 -17.70 -10.34 -1.23
C VAL A 22 -17.90 -8.86 -1.59
N GLN A 23 -18.04 -8.54 -2.88
CA GLN A 23 -18.27 -7.20 -3.40
C GLN A 23 -17.16 -6.18 -3.05
N PHE A 24 -15.94 -6.65 -2.86
CA PHE A 24 -14.77 -5.79 -2.64
C PHE A 24 -14.35 -5.09 -3.91
N GLN A 25 -14.14 -3.78 -3.82
CA GLN A 25 -13.56 -2.96 -4.86
C GLN A 25 -12.08 -2.72 -4.56
N GLU A 26 -11.25 -2.69 -5.62
CA GLU A 26 -9.80 -2.57 -5.51
C GLU A 26 -9.39 -1.30 -4.74
N ARG A 27 -9.85 -0.13 -5.18
CA ARG A 27 -9.48 1.13 -4.56
C ARG A 27 -10.24 1.41 -3.26
N ARG A 28 -11.55 1.26 -3.27
CA ARG A 28 -12.38 1.61 -2.13
C ARG A 28 -12.14 0.71 -0.91
N ASP A 29 -12.00 -0.59 -1.14
CA ASP A 29 -11.98 -1.57 -0.05
C ASP A 29 -10.59 -2.17 0.16
N LEU A 30 -9.97 -2.76 -0.88
CA LEU A 30 -8.67 -3.41 -0.76
C LEU A 30 -7.56 -2.41 -0.40
N GLN A 31 -7.44 -1.33 -1.16
CA GLN A 31 -6.42 -0.31 -0.93
C GLN A 31 -6.57 0.34 0.45
N ARG A 32 -7.79 0.70 0.83
CA ARG A 32 -8.06 1.29 2.16
C ARG A 32 -7.67 0.33 3.30
N LEU A 33 -8.08 -0.93 3.24
CA LEU A 33 -7.77 -1.90 4.28
C LEU A 33 -6.27 -2.20 4.37
N LEU A 34 -5.58 -2.32 3.24
CA LEU A 34 -4.14 -2.54 3.24
C LEU A 34 -3.36 -1.30 3.66
N ARG A 35 -3.82 -0.10 3.34
CA ARG A 35 -3.26 1.15 3.86
C ARG A 35 -3.30 1.18 5.40
N GLU A 36 -4.41 0.77 5.99
CA GLU A 36 -4.60 0.73 7.45
C GLU A 36 -3.89 -0.45 8.12
N ASN A 37 -3.53 -1.49 7.35
CA ASN A 37 -2.95 -2.73 7.83
C ASN A 37 -1.74 -3.14 6.98
N VAL A 38 -0.89 -2.21 6.61
CA VAL A 38 0.24 -2.45 5.68
C VAL A 38 1.18 -3.56 6.18
N GLY A 39 1.34 -3.73 7.47
CA GLY A 39 2.16 -4.77 8.08
C GLY A 39 1.77 -6.20 7.70
N VAL A 40 0.55 -6.42 7.18
CA VAL A 40 0.11 -7.73 6.67
C VAL A 40 0.89 -8.16 5.42
N ILE A 41 1.27 -7.21 4.57
CA ILE A 41 1.97 -7.46 3.30
C ILE A 41 3.41 -6.94 3.29
N ALA A 42 3.70 -5.91 4.05
CA ALA A 42 5.00 -5.25 4.14
C ALA A 42 5.29 -4.90 5.60
N PRO A 43 5.80 -5.86 6.41
CA PRO A 43 6.19 -5.61 7.81
C PRO A 43 7.17 -4.44 7.91
N ASP A 44 7.09 -3.69 9.01
CA ASP A 44 7.97 -2.56 9.31
C ASP A 44 7.95 -1.44 8.26
N THR A 45 6.86 -1.33 7.49
CA THR A 45 6.66 -0.30 6.48
C THR A 45 5.67 0.74 6.96
N LEU A 46 6.06 2.01 6.85
CA LEU A 46 5.21 3.17 7.07
C LEU A 46 4.65 3.65 5.72
N VAL A 47 3.35 3.72 5.58
CA VAL A 47 2.72 4.31 4.38
C VAL A 47 2.88 5.83 4.43
N ILE A 48 3.50 6.42 3.40
CA ILE A 48 3.77 7.86 3.30
C ILE A 48 2.95 8.56 2.21
N ALA A 49 2.33 7.81 1.31
CA ALA A 49 1.43 8.36 0.31
C ALA A 49 0.47 7.31 -0.25
N GLU A 50 -0.69 7.77 -0.69
CA GLU A 50 -1.71 7.02 -1.41
C GLU A 50 -1.98 7.73 -2.73
N GLU A 51 -2.18 6.96 -3.82
CA GLU A 51 -2.37 7.51 -5.17
C GLU A 51 -1.24 8.51 -5.56
N PHE A 52 0.00 8.16 -5.22
CA PHE A 52 1.14 9.03 -5.42
C PHE A 52 1.51 9.19 -6.88
N GLY A 53 1.79 10.41 -7.31
CA GLY A 53 2.14 10.71 -8.69
C GLY A 53 2.59 12.15 -8.93
N ASP A 54 3.71 12.54 -8.31
CA ASP A 54 4.30 13.89 -8.42
C ASP A 54 5.16 14.06 -9.68
N TRP A 55 4.81 13.41 -10.78
CA TRP A 55 5.48 13.56 -12.08
C TRP A 55 4.60 14.31 -13.08
N THR A 56 5.25 15.14 -13.92
CA THR A 56 4.57 16.05 -14.84
C THR A 56 4.02 15.37 -16.08
N ASP A 57 4.64 14.28 -16.53
CA ASP A 57 4.39 13.70 -17.85
C ASP A 57 3.49 12.45 -17.83
N SER A 58 2.90 12.12 -16.69
CA SER A 58 2.10 10.91 -16.57
C SER A 58 0.93 11.11 -15.61
N ARG A 59 -0.21 10.50 -15.97
CA ARG A 59 -1.39 10.39 -15.09
C ARG A 59 -1.34 9.15 -14.19
N ARG A 60 -0.26 8.41 -14.24
CA ARG A 60 -0.09 7.18 -13.45
C ARG A 60 0.05 7.52 -11.98
N ARG A 61 -0.43 6.62 -11.14
CA ARG A 61 -0.37 6.76 -9.69
C ARG A 61 0.06 5.45 -9.07
N ILE A 62 0.92 5.52 -8.07
CA ILE A 62 1.27 4.40 -7.20
C ILE A 62 0.15 4.25 -6.19
N ASP A 63 -0.41 3.06 -6.06
CA ASP A 63 -1.54 2.82 -5.13
C ASP A 63 -1.14 3.17 -3.70
N LEU A 64 -0.04 2.61 -3.19
CA LEU A 64 0.54 2.98 -1.90
C LEU A 64 2.06 3.11 -2.03
N LEU A 65 2.61 4.16 -1.48
CA LEU A 65 4.05 4.37 -1.32
C LEU A 65 4.39 4.34 0.17
N GLY A 66 5.41 3.58 0.53
CA GLY A 66 5.87 3.47 1.91
C GLY A 66 7.38 3.65 2.05
N VAL A 67 7.81 3.68 3.30
CA VAL A 67 9.23 3.64 3.70
C VAL A 67 9.38 2.53 4.73
N ASP A 68 10.36 1.65 4.56
CA ASP A 68 10.66 0.61 5.53
C ASP A 68 11.64 1.08 6.63
N ALA A 69 11.91 0.21 7.61
CA ALA A 69 12.80 0.51 8.73
C ALA A 69 14.26 0.76 8.31
N ASP A 70 14.66 0.34 7.13
CA ASP A 70 15.99 0.57 6.56
C ASP A 70 16.05 1.81 5.64
N ALA A 71 15.00 2.63 5.67
CA ALA A 71 14.81 3.83 4.84
C ALA A 71 14.74 3.55 3.32
N ASN A 72 14.31 2.35 2.92
CA ASN A 72 14.01 2.06 1.53
C ASN A 72 12.59 2.48 1.17
N LEU A 73 12.42 3.01 -0.02
CA LEU A 73 11.08 3.25 -0.59
C LEU A 73 10.43 1.92 -0.98
N VAL A 74 9.18 1.74 -0.57
CA VAL A 74 8.39 0.55 -0.84
C VAL A 74 7.22 0.92 -1.73
N VAL A 75 7.19 0.38 -2.95
CA VAL A 75 6.09 0.55 -3.91
C VAL A 75 5.13 -0.61 -3.75
N ILE A 76 3.87 -0.31 -3.48
CA ILE A 76 2.80 -1.29 -3.35
C ILE A 76 1.77 -1.03 -4.44
N GLU A 77 1.63 -2.00 -5.33
CA GLU A 77 0.65 -2.00 -6.41
C GLU A 77 -0.37 -3.10 -6.15
N LEU A 78 -1.64 -2.77 -6.22
CA LEU A 78 -2.73 -3.66 -5.85
C LEU A 78 -3.56 -4.07 -7.06
N LYS A 79 -3.94 -5.34 -7.12
CA LYS A 79 -4.88 -5.86 -8.10
C LYS A 79 -5.90 -6.78 -7.41
N ARG A 80 -7.14 -6.65 -7.84
CA ARG A 80 -8.23 -7.47 -7.33
C ARG A 80 -8.38 -8.81 -8.05
N THR A 81 -7.84 -8.91 -9.26
CA THR A 81 -7.96 -10.08 -10.13
C THR A 81 -6.70 -10.95 -10.10
N GLU A 82 -6.87 -12.26 -10.25
CA GLU A 82 -5.76 -13.23 -10.20
C GLU A 82 -4.75 -13.06 -11.33
N ASP A 83 -5.19 -12.59 -12.51
CA ASP A 83 -4.31 -12.42 -13.66
C ASP A 83 -3.36 -11.22 -13.52
N GLY A 84 -3.62 -10.32 -12.58
CA GLY A 84 -2.76 -9.16 -12.25
C GLY A 84 -2.33 -8.29 -13.44
N GLY A 85 -2.58 -8.72 -14.66
CA GLY A 85 -2.15 -8.07 -15.88
C GLY A 85 -0.63 -7.84 -15.89
N HIS A 86 -0.20 -6.60 -16.12
CA HIS A 86 1.22 -6.21 -16.12
C HIS A 86 1.67 -5.62 -14.77
N MET A 87 1.17 -6.15 -13.66
CA MET A 87 1.42 -5.60 -12.31
C MET A 87 2.92 -5.54 -11.96
N GLU A 88 3.69 -6.59 -12.29
CA GLU A 88 5.15 -6.59 -12.06
C GLU A 88 5.84 -5.47 -12.82
N LEU A 89 5.48 -5.26 -14.09
CA LEU A 89 6.04 -4.18 -14.90
C LEU A 89 5.62 -2.80 -14.39
N GLN A 90 4.41 -2.66 -13.86
CA GLN A 90 3.95 -1.44 -13.22
C GLN A 90 4.77 -1.15 -11.95
N ALA A 91 4.94 -2.15 -11.08
CA ALA A 91 5.71 -2.01 -9.85
C ALA A 91 7.17 -1.62 -10.13
N LEU A 92 7.83 -2.29 -11.08
CA LEU A 92 9.21 -1.96 -11.51
C LEU A 92 9.31 -0.54 -12.07
N ARG A 93 8.35 -0.12 -12.89
CA ARG A 93 8.29 1.23 -13.43
C ARG A 93 8.16 2.27 -12.34
N TYR A 94 7.26 2.05 -11.39
CA TYR A 94 7.07 2.97 -10.27
C TYR A 94 8.28 3.01 -9.34
N ALA A 95 8.93 1.87 -9.09
CA ALA A 95 10.18 1.83 -8.35
C ALA A 95 11.26 2.68 -9.03
N ALA A 96 11.38 2.60 -10.37
CA ALA A 96 12.28 3.45 -11.13
C ALA A 96 11.91 4.95 -11.03
N MET A 97 10.62 5.28 -11.09
CA MET A 97 10.14 6.67 -11.00
C MET A 97 10.41 7.31 -9.64
N VAL A 98 10.36 6.57 -8.55
CA VAL A 98 10.66 7.07 -7.20
C VAL A 98 12.11 6.88 -6.77
N SER A 99 12.95 6.20 -7.57
CA SER A 99 14.34 5.88 -7.22
C SER A 99 15.22 7.08 -6.93
N THR A 100 14.85 8.27 -7.44
CA THR A 100 15.56 9.54 -7.22
C THR A 100 14.91 10.42 -6.15
N MET A 101 13.87 9.95 -5.49
CA MET A 101 13.20 10.69 -4.42
C MET A 101 14.17 10.98 -3.28
N THR A 102 14.27 12.25 -2.92
CA THR A 102 15.06 12.68 -1.78
C THR A 102 14.27 12.54 -0.47
N PHE A 103 14.97 12.55 0.67
CA PHE A 103 14.33 12.54 1.98
C PHE A 103 13.33 13.69 2.13
N ASP A 104 13.70 14.92 1.72
CA ASP A 104 12.80 16.06 1.79
C ASP A 104 11.52 15.87 0.94
N GLN A 105 11.64 15.28 -0.24
CA GLN A 105 10.47 14.94 -1.06
C GLN A 105 9.59 13.87 -0.40
N ALA A 106 10.18 12.89 0.26
CA ALA A 106 9.44 11.89 1.04
C ALA A 106 8.70 12.55 2.22
N VAL A 107 9.35 13.46 2.95
CA VAL A 107 8.73 14.24 4.03
C VAL A 107 7.55 15.05 3.50
N ASP A 108 7.70 15.74 2.37
CA ASP A 108 6.63 16.53 1.76
C ASP A 108 5.44 15.65 1.33
N ALA A 109 5.72 14.48 0.74
CA ALA A 109 4.69 13.51 0.37
C ALA A 109 3.94 13.02 1.61
N TYR A 110 4.66 12.69 2.67
CA TYR A 110 4.07 12.21 3.92
C TYR A 110 3.26 13.29 4.62
N ALA A 111 3.71 14.52 4.65
CA ALA A 111 2.96 15.64 5.23
C ALA A 111 1.61 15.85 4.51
N ARG A 112 1.60 15.78 3.18
CA ARG A 112 0.36 15.83 2.40
C ARG A 112 -0.57 14.66 2.72
N TYR A 113 -0.02 13.46 2.81
CA TYR A 113 -0.78 12.25 3.15
C TYR A 113 -1.39 12.34 4.56
N LEU A 114 -0.63 12.78 5.55
CA LEU A 114 -1.12 12.99 6.92
C LEU A 114 -2.31 13.96 6.95
N THR A 115 -2.26 15.04 6.17
CA THR A 115 -3.38 15.97 6.02
C THR A 115 -4.60 15.27 5.41
N GLN A 116 -4.40 14.46 4.37
CA GLN A 116 -5.49 13.71 3.71
C GLN A 116 -6.20 12.74 4.66
N ILE A 117 -5.47 12.08 5.55
CA ILE A 117 -6.03 11.14 6.52
C ILE A 117 -6.48 11.78 7.83
N GLY A 118 -6.51 13.11 7.91
CA GLY A 118 -7.00 13.85 9.08
C GLY A 118 -6.01 13.96 10.24
N LYS A 119 -4.70 13.85 9.97
CA LYS A 119 -3.62 13.97 10.97
C LYS A 119 -2.63 15.10 10.64
N PRO A 120 -3.09 16.34 10.39
CA PRO A 120 -2.21 17.42 9.95
C PRO A 120 -1.20 17.87 11.02
N ASP A 121 -1.45 17.56 12.30
CA ASP A 121 -0.60 17.96 13.43
C ASP A 121 0.58 17.00 13.68
N PHE A 122 0.66 15.88 12.94
CA PHE A 122 1.80 14.96 13.01
C PHE A 122 3.01 15.57 12.31
N ASP A 123 4.17 15.45 12.93
CA ASP A 123 5.44 15.88 12.34
C ASP A 123 5.97 14.80 11.39
N ALA A 124 5.73 15.01 10.09
CA ALA A 124 6.14 14.06 9.07
C ALA A 124 7.65 13.78 9.07
N ARG A 125 8.48 14.78 9.35
CA ARG A 125 9.94 14.62 9.40
C ARG A 125 10.41 13.82 10.61
N ALA A 126 9.73 13.96 11.74
CA ALA A 126 10.07 13.24 12.95
C ALA A 126 9.61 11.76 12.90
N GLU A 127 8.58 11.47 12.11
CA GLU A 127 8.04 10.11 11.94
C GLU A 127 8.82 9.27 10.92
N LEU A 128 9.50 9.92 9.95
CA LEU A 128 10.37 9.27 8.95
C LEU A 128 11.80 9.08 9.46
#